data_029e712cd0189771395ec73f259a428f
#
_entry.id   029e712cd0189771395ec73f259a428f
#
_cell.length_a   1.000
_cell.length_b   1.000
_cell.length_c   1.000
_cell.angle_alpha   90.00
_cell.angle_beta   90.00
_cell.angle_gamma   90.00
#
_symmetry.space_group_name_H-M   'P 1'
#
loop_
_entity.id
_entity.type
_entity.pdbx_description
1 polymer ?
#
loop_
_entity_poly.entity_id
_entity_poly.type
_entity_poly.pdbx_seq_one_letter_code
_entity_poly.pdbx_strand_id
1 'polypeptide(L)'
;MKNLRKWIVRLMPVIALIIVAGLILSRVYRPESTPAEPDLRITVHEAAEHIGERAVVCGIVESADFVPSVGGEPTFLNFGRPHPDQVFTVVIWGEDRARWPAPPEERYLTQRICVTGTIQSHQGVPQIRARVPQQIKAQQI
;
A
#
# COMPACT_ATOMS: atom_id res chain seq x y z
N MET A 1 -26.76 -3.38 57.51
CA MET A 1 -26.69 -4.13 56.23
C MET A 1 -27.92 -4.01 55.32
N LYS A 2 -29.12 -3.76 55.83
CA LYS A 2 -30.35 -3.63 54.99
C LYS A 2 -30.40 -2.36 54.13
N ASN A 3 -29.73 -1.27 54.47
CA ASN A 3 -29.73 -0.03 53.71
C ASN A 3 -28.78 -0.07 52.53
N LEU A 4 -27.67 -0.78 52.62
CA LEU A 4 -26.68 -0.91 51.55
C LEU A 4 -27.27 -1.63 50.32
N ARG A 5 -28.09 -2.65 50.55
CA ARG A 5 -28.75 -3.41 49.47
C ARG A 5 -29.77 -2.55 48.69
N LYS A 6 -30.48 -1.66 49.36
CA LYS A 6 -31.43 -0.72 48.74
C LYS A 6 -30.70 0.32 47.87
N TRP A 7 -29.54 0.77 48.31
CA TRP A 7 -28.70 1.72 47.54
C TRP A 7 -28.09 1.08 46.27
N ILE A 8 -27.62 -0.18 46.40
CA ILE A 8 -27.07 -0.93 45.27
C ILE A 8 -28.14 -1.15 44.18
N VAL A 9 -29.35 -1.55 44.56
CA VAL A 9 -30.45 -1.79 43.61
C VAL A 9 -30.89 -0.48 42.92
N ARG A 10 -30.81 0.68 43.58
CA ARG A 10 -31.11 1.99 42.96
C ARG A 10 -30.03 2.51 42.04
N LEU A 11 -28.76 2.12 42.30
CA LEU A 11 -27.64 2.55 41.49
C LEU A 11 -27.38 1.64 40.24
N MET A 12 -27.85 0.37 40.28
CA MET A 12 -27.68 -0.54 39.15
C MET A 12 -28.18 -0.03 37.81
N PRO A 13 -29.37 0.59 37.68
CA PRO A 13 -29.82 1.09 36.38
C PRO A 13 -28.96 2.26 35.87
N VAL A 14 -28.42 3.08 36.77
CA VAL A 14 -27.54 4.20 36.39
C VAL A 14 -26.19 3.68 35.90
N ILE A 15 -25.63 2.68 36.57
CA ILE A 15 -24.37 2.03 36.15
C ILE A 15 -24.56 1.32 34.79
N ALA A 16 -25.67 0.62 34.60
CA ALA A 16 -25.99 -0.04 33.34
C ALA A 16 -26.11 0.99 32.18
N LEU A 17 -26.73 2.16 32.41
CA LEU A 17 -26.84 3.23 31.45
C LEU A 17 -25.47 3.83 31.09
N ILE A 18 -24.57 4.00 32.06
CA ILE A 18 -23.21 4.52 31.84
C ILE A 18 -22.39 3.52 31.00
N ILE A 19 -22.50 2.21 31.29
CA ILE A 19 -21.81 1.17 30.53
C ILE A 19 -22.33 1.13 29.09
N VAL A 20 -23.63 1.16 28.89
CA VAL A 20 -24.23 1.17 27.55
C VAL A 20 -23.86 2.43 26.79
N ALA A 21 -23.90 3.60 27.43
CA ALA A 21 -23.43 4.85 26.81
C ALA A 21 -21.96 4.79 26.46
N GLY A 22 -21.10 4.24 27.31
CA GLY A 22 -19.67 4.02 27.05
C GLY A 22 -19.42 3.10 25.86
N LEU A 23 -20.19 2.01 25.75
CA LEU A 23 -20.09 1.08 24.61
C LEU A 23 -20.58 1.70 23.29
N ILE A 24 -21.60 2.56 23.33
CA ILE A 24 -22.09 3.29 22.16
C ILE A 24 -21.07 4.35 21.74
N LEU A 25 -20.53 5.12 22.70
CA LEU A 25 -19.49 6.11 22.40
C LEU A 25 -18.21 5.46 21.84
N SER A 26 -17.80 4.31 22.34
CA SER A 26 -16.61 3.60 21.80
C SER A 26 -16.82 3.05 20.39
N ARG A 27 -18.07 2.83 19.95
CA ARG A 27 -18.39 2.46 18.57
C ARG A 27 -18.50 3.69 17.63
N VAL A 28 -18.86 4.84 18.16
CA VAL A 28 -18.99 6.09 17.39
C VAL A 28 -17.64 6.80 17.30
N TYR A 29 -16.82 6.75 18.35
CA TYR A 29 -15.43 7.19 18.34
C TYR A 29 -14.54 6.07 17.74
N ARG A 30 -14.64 5.84 16.42
CA ARG A 30 -13.48 5.36 15.69
C ARG A 30 -12.52 6.55 15.64
N PRO A 31 -11.29 6.43 16.18
CA PRO A 31 -10.28 7.39 15.83
C PRO A 31 -10.22 7.36 14.29
N GLU A 32 -10.55 8.46 13.65
CA GLU A 32 -10.20 8.66 12.25
C GLU A 32 -8.73 8.31 12.18
N SER A 33 -8.42 7.27 11.40
CA SER A 33 -7.05 6.95 11.08
C SER A 33 -6.43 8.25 10.59
N THR A 34 -5.51 8.80 11.36
CA THR A 34 -4.69 9.96 10.99
C THR A 34 -4.38 9.78 9.51
N PRO A 35 -4.65 10.76 8.62
CA PRO A 35 -4.27 10.67 7.23
C PRO A 35 -2.82 10.21 7.22
N ALA A 36 -2.55 9.06 6.62
CA ALA A 36 -1.21 8.51 6.57
C ALA A 36 -0.33 9.65 6.05
N GLU A 37 0.71 9.98 6.81
CA GLU A 37 1.69 11.00 6.44
C GLU A 37 2.01 10.79 4.95
N PRO A 38 1.94 11.83 4.11
CA PRO A 38 2.07 11.65 2.67
C PRO A 38 3.39 10.92 2.41
N ASP A 39 3.30 9.73 1.81
CA ASP A 39 4.48 8.95 1.46
C ASP A 39 5.48 9.85 0.74
N LEU A 40 6.74 9.75 1.08
CA LEU A 40 7.83 10.45 0.41
C LEU A 40 7.69 10.29 -1.11
N ARG A 41 7.61 11.41 -1.84
CA ARG A 41 7.44 11.38 -3.29
C ARG A 41 8.77 11.67 -3.96
N ILE A 42 9.26 10.72 -4.74
CA ILE A 42 10.57 10.77 -5.39
C ILE A 42 10.48 10.31 -6.86
N THR A 43 11.51 10.60 -7.61
CA THR A 43 11.70 10.08 -8.98
C THR A 43 12.36 8.70 -8.93
N VAL A 44 12.32 7.97 -10.05
CA VAL A 44 13.00 6.67 -10.18
C VAL A 44 14.52 6.76 -10.00
N HIS A 45 15.12 7.91 -10.28
CA HIS A 45 16.56 8.13 -10.15
C HIS A 45 17.02 8.32 -8.69
N GLU A 46 16.11 8.73 -7.82
CA GLU A 46 16.38 8.94 -6.39
C GLU A 46 16.13 7.67 -5.57
N ALA A 47 15.46 6.66 -6.15
CA ALA A 47 15.03 5.47 -5.43
C ALA A 47 16.16 4.69 -4.76
N ALA A 48 17.38 4.72 -5.32
CA ALA A 48 18.54 4.04 -4.74
C ALA A 48 18.97 4.62 -3.39
N GLU A 49 18.67 5.89 -3.12
CA GLU A 49 19.00 6.58 -1.87
C GLU A 49 18.00 6.30 -0.74
N HIS A 50 16.85 5.68 -1.10
CA HIS A 50 15.71 5.45 -0.21
C HIS A 50 15.37 3.95 0.00
N ILE A 51 16.38 3.08 -0.11
CA ILE A 51 16.19 1.64 0.14
C ILE A 51 15.69 1.41 1.58
N GLY A 52 14.62 0.64 1.72
CA GLY A 52 13.95 0.34 3.00
C GLY A 52 12.84 1.32 3.37
N GLU A 53 12.75 2.46 2.70
CA GLU A 53 11.71 3.46 2.97
C GLU A 53 10.45 3.18 2.16
N ARG A 54 9.31 3.62 2.69
CA ARG A 54 8.05 3.65 1.96
C ARG A 54 7.95 4.97 1.20
N ALA A 55 7.74 4.88 -0.11
CA ALA A 55 7.71 6.05 -0.98
C ALA A 55 6.68 5.91 -2.10
N VAL A 56 6.37 7.03 -2.73
CA VAL A 56 5.70 7.13 -4.03
C VAL A 56 6.78 7.43 -5.06
N VAL A 57 7.14 6.44 -5.88
CA VAL A 57 8.18 6.55 -6.90
C VAL A 57 7.53 6.75 -8.25
N CYS A 58 7.91 7.82 -8.96
CA CYS A 58 7.30 8.23 -10.23
C CYS A 58 8.31 8.20 -11.38
N GLY A 59 7.85 7.72 -12.55
CA GLY A 59 8.65 7.68 -13.76
C GLY A 59 7.89 7.21 -14.98
N ILE A 60 8.58 7.08 -16.10
CA ILE A 60 8.07 6.51 -17.35
C ILE A 60 8.53 5.06 -17.45
N VAL A 61 7.62 4.15 -17.79
CA VAL A 61 7.91 2.74 -18.03
C VAL A 61 8.56 2.62 -19.41
N GLU A 62 9.84 2.29 -19.44
CA GLU A 62 10.63 2.18 -20.68
C GLU A 62 10.53 0.79 -21.31
N SER A 63 10.46 -0.26 -20.50
CA SER A 63 10.13 -1.61 -20.96
C SER A 63 9.26 -2.34 -19.94
N ALA A 64 8.50 -3.31 -20.43
CA ALA A 64 7.60 -4.09 -19.61
C ALA A 64 7.59 -5.54 -20.12
N ASP A 65 7.90 -6.51 -19.24
CA ASP A 65 8.11 -7.90 -19.63
C ASP A 65 7.40 -8.84 -18.65
N PHE A 66 6.56 -9.74 -19.18
CA PHE A 66 6.05 -10.89 -18.44
C PHE A 66 6.95 -12.10 -18.70
N VAL A 67 7.48 -12.71 -17.64
CA VAL A 67 8.47 -13.80 -17.73
C VAL A 67 7.96 -15.08 -17.08
N PRO A 68 7.06 -15.84 -17.74
CA PRO A 68 6.45 -17.04 -17.18
C PRO A 68 7.44 -18.20 -16.99
N SER A 69 8.60 -18.14 -17.62
CA SER A 69 9.67 -19.16 -17.48
C SER A 69 10.49 -19.02 -16.19
N VAL A 70 10.35 -17.90 -15.49
CA VAL A 70 11.01 -17.66 -14.20
C VAL A 70 10.09 -18.07 -13.06
N GLY A 71 10.66 -18.68 -12.01
CA GLY A 71 9.89 -19.07 -10.83
C GLY A 71 9.11 -17.88 -10.24
N GLY A 72 7.79 -18.08 -10.00
CA GLY A 72 6.89 -17.03 -9.56
C GLY A 72 6.29 -16.16 -10.67
N GLU A 73 6.63 -16.44 -11.94
CA GLU A 73 6.04 -15.81 -13.14
C GLU A 73 5.94 -14.27 -13.04
N PRO A 74 7.05 -13.57 -12.82
CA PRO A 74 7.04 -12.14 -12.60
C PRO A 74 6.70 -11.35 -13.86
N THR A 75 6.04 -10.22 -13.65
CA THR A 75 5.97 -9.12 -14.62
C THR A 75 6.86 -7.99 -14.11
N PHE A 76 7.77 -7.49 -14.95
CA PHE A 76 8.66 -6.40 -14.65
C PHE A 76 8.23 -5.15 -15.41
N LEU A 77 8.12 -4.03 -14.72
CA LEU A 77 8.01 -2.70 -15.34
C LEU A 77 9.32 -1.98 -15.05
N ASN A 78 10.09 -1.68 -16.08
CA ASN A 78 11.44 -1.12 -15.96
C ASN A 78 11.45 0.35 -16.32
N PHE A 79 12.21 1.16 -15.55
CA PHE A 79 12.22 2.61 -15.63
C PHE A 79 13.62 3.17 -15.88
N GLY A 80 13.68 4.34 -16.52
CA GLY A 80 14.90 5.07 -16.82
C GLY A 80 15.64 4.54 -18.03
N ARG A 81 15.71 3.22 -18.17
CA ARG A 81 16.26 2.49 -19.34
C ARG A 81 15.57 1.15 -19.45
N PRO A 82 15.57 0.53 -20.65
CA PRO A 82 15.13 -0.86 -20.78
C PRO A 82 16.02 -1.83 -20.00
N HIS A 83 15.47 -3.00 -19.68
CA HIS A 83 16.27 -4.09 -19.12
C HIS A 83 17.46 -4.43 -20.08
N PRO A 84 18.70 -4.68 -19.57
CA PRO A 84 19.12 -4.83 -18.17
C PRO A 84 19.64 -3.56 -17.49
N ASP A 85 19.56 -2.39 -18.13
CA ASP A 85 20.18 -1.15 -17.66
C ASP A 85 19.20 -0.23 -16.91
N GLN A 86 18.05 -0.76 -16.46
CA GLN A 86 17.02 -0.03 -15.73
C GLN A 86 17.57 0.52 -14.40
N VAL A 87 17.08 1.70 -14.01
CA VAL A 87 17.46 2.34 -12.75
C VAL A 87 16.49 2.01 -11.61
N PHE A 88 15.29 1.55 -11.96
CA PHE A 88 14.24 1.16 -11.02
C PHE A 88 13.30 0.14 -11.66
N THR A 89 12.74 -0.77 -10.86
CA THR A 89 11.80 -1.79 -11.34
C THR A 89 10.57 -1.88 -10.45
N VAL A 90 9.40 -2.04 -11.03
CA VAL A 90 8.21 -2.54 -10.35
C VAL A 90 8.04 -4.00 -10.71
N VAL A 91 7.95 -4.87 -9.69
CA VAL A 91 7.69 -6.29 -9.88
C VAL A 91 6.27 -6.66 -9.45
N ILE A 92 5.56 -7.37 -10.32
CA ILE A 92 4.24 -7.95 -10.06
C ILE A 92 4.40 -9.46 -10.21
N TRP A 93 4.27 -10.19 -9.10
CA TRP A 93 4.38 -11.65 -9.12
C TRP A 93 3.14 -12.29 -9.74
N GLY A 94 3.29 -13.48 -10.31
CA GLY A 94 2.20 -14.23 -10.94
C GLY A 94 1.00 -14.46 -10.02
N GLU A 95 1.24 -14.72 -8.73
CA GLU A 95 0.18 -14.86 -7.72
C GLU A 95 -0.68 -13.61 -7.54
N ASP A 96 -0.13 -12.43 -7.81
CA ASP A 96 -0.81 -11.14 -7.70
C ASP A 96 -1.39 -10.68 -9.05
N ARG A 97 -0.89 -11.20 -10.17
CA ARG A 97 -1.20 -10.75 -11.53
C ARG A 97 -2.69 -10.78 -11.88
N ALA A 98 -3.43 -11.78 -11.40
CA ALA A 98 -4.87 -11.91 -11.64
C ALA A 98 -5.72 -10.76 -11.07
N ARG A 99 -5.14 -9.92 -10.20
CA ARG A 99 -5.82 -8.73 -9.64
C ARG A 99 -5.86 -7.55 -10.62
N TRP A 100 -5.06 -7.60 -11.69
CA TRP A 100 -5.09 -6.60 -12.76
C TRP A 100 -6.16 -6.95 -13.79
N PRO A 101 -7.01 -5.98 -14.20
CA PRO A 101 -8.07 -6.21 -15.18
C PRO A 101 -7.54 -6.42 -16.60
N ALA A 102 -6.28 -6.07 -16.84
CA ALA A 102 -5.58 -6.25 -18.11
C ALA A 102 -4.11 -6.58 -17.83
N PRO A 103 -3.38 -7.21 -18.77
CA PRO A 103 -1.96 -7.51 -18.61
C PRO A 103 -1.17 -6.25 -18.23
N PRO A 104 -0.45 -6.26 -17.07
CA PRO A 104 0.25 -5.05 -16.60
C PRO A 104 1.30 -4.55 -17.59
N GLU A 105 2.01 -5.45 -18.27
CA GLU A 105 3.03 -5.12 -19.27
C GLU A 105 2.45 -4.35 -20.45
N GLU A 106 1.24 -4.67 -20.88
CA GLU A 106 0.56 -3.95 -21.97
C GLU A 106 -0.02 -2.62 -21.48
N ARG A 107 -0.56 -2.64 -20.24
CA ARG A 107 -1.25 -1.49 -19.66
C ARG A 107 -0.31 -0.32 -19.37
N TYR A 108 0.89 -0.62 -18.87
CA TYR A 108 1.77 0.42 -18.34
C TYR A 108 2.95 0.77 -19.24
N LEU A 109 3.22 0.00 -20.29
CA LEU A 109 4.30 0.30 -21.24
C LEU A 109 4.16 1.73 -21.77
N THR A 110 5.25 2.49 -21.76
CA THR A 110 5.35 3.89 -22.18
C THR A 110 4.52 4.88 -21.34
N GLN A 111 3.86 4.43 -20.29
CA GLN A 111 3.07 5.30 -19.43
C GLN A 111 3.93 5.96 -18.34
N ARG A 112 3.59 7.20 -18.01
CA ARG A 112 4.09 7.84 -16.79
C ARG A 112 3.23 7.39 -15.62
N ILE A 113 3.83 6.70 -14.68
CA ILE A 113 3.13 6.16 -13.50
C ILE A 113 3.86 6.53 -12.21
N CYS A 114 3.11 6.49 -11.11
CA CYS A 114 3.65 6.52 -9.76
C CYS A 114 3.26 5.23 -9.04
N VAL A 115 4.22 4.58 -8.43
CA VAL A 115 4.01 3.38 -7.62
C VAL A 115 4.27 3.67 -6.15
N THR A 116 3.39 3.19 -5.28
CA THR A 116 3.52 3.34 -3.83
C THR A 116 3.92 2.02 -3.20
N GLY A 117 4.98 2.01 -2.41
CA GLY A 117 5.43 0.83 -1.70
C GLY A 117 6.77 1.03 -1.03
N THR A 118 7.24 -0.02 -0.34
CA THR A 118 8.58 -0.04 0.26
C THR A 118 9.61 -0.38 -0.80
N ILE A 119 10.65 0.46 -0.90
CA ILE A 119 11.74 0.28 -1.85
C ILE A 119 12.68 -0.81 -1.31
N GLN A 120 12.91 -1.82 -2.10
CA GLN A 120 13.83 -2.92 -1.82
C GLN A 120 14.97 -2.89 -2.81
N SER A 121 16.11 -3.49 -2.48
CA SER A 121 17.19 -3.70 -3.44
C SER A 121 17.18 -5.14 -3.92
N HIS A 122 17.23 -5.35 -5.23
CA HIS A 122 17.41 -6.66 -5.85
C HIS A 122 18.53 -6.59 -6.89
N GLN A 123 19.61 -7.34 -6.65
CA GLN A 123 20.82 -7.33 -7.51
C GLN A 123 21.34 -5.90 -7.79
N GLY A 124 21.29 -5.03 -6.78
CA GLY A 124 21.74 -3.65 -6.89
C GLY A 124 20.74 -2.67 -7.54
N VAL A 125 19.60 -3.15 -8.01
CA VAL A 125 18.54 -2.31 -8.58
C VAL A 125 17.45 -2.09 -7.54
N PRO A 126 17.06 -0.83 -7.26
CA PRO A 126 15.91 -0.54 -6.41
C PRO A 126 14.61 -0.98 -7.09
N GLN A 127 13.74 -1.59 -6.30
CA GLN A 127 12.44 -2.09 -6.79
C GLN A 127 11.33 -1.93 -5.76
N ILE A 128 10.10 -1.87 -6.25
CA ILE A 128 8.88 -1.99 -5.44
C ILE A 128 8.08 -3.20 -5.93
N ARG A 129 7.64 -4.05 -5.00
CA ARG A 129 6.64 -5.07 -5.30
C ARG A 129 5.25 -4.44 -5.30
N ALA A 130 4.55 -4.51 -6.42
CA ALA A 130 3.13 -4.17 -6.52
C ALA A 130 2.28 -5.44 -6.40
N ARG A 131 1.40 -5.46 -5.41
CA ARG A 131 0.49 -6.59 -5.13
C ARG A 131 -0.93 -6.33 -5.59
N VAL A 132 -1.31 -5.07 -5.71
CA VAL A 132 -2.65 -4.63 -6.09
C VAL A 132 -2.57 -3.43 -7.04
N PRO A 133 -3.51 -3.30 -7.98
CA PRO A 133 -3.51 -2.21 -8.96
C PRO A 133 -3.53 -0.81 -8.34
N GLN A 134 -4.11 -0.66 -7.14
CA GLN A 134 -4.22 0.61 -6.43
C GLN A 134 -2.87 1.22 -6.02
N GLN A 135 -1.81 0.40 -5.99
CA GLN A 135 -0.45 0.90 -5.74
C GLN A 135 0.12 1.66 -6.94
N ILE A 136 -0.44 1.47 -8.14
CA ILE A 136 0.02 2.09 -9.37
C ILE A 136 -1.02 3.09 -9.87
N LYS A 137 -0.61 4.36 -9.99
CA LYS A 137 -1.45 5.42 -10.52
C LYS A 137 -0.83 5.99 -11.79
N ALA A 138 -1.58 5.95 -12.89
CA ALA A 138 -1.18 6.66 -14.10
C ALA A 138 -1.25 8.18 -13.85
N GLN A 139 -0.20 8.89 -14.25
CA GLN A 139 -0.23 10.36 -14.28
C GLN A 139 -0.78 10.80 -15.62
N GLN A 140 -1.93 11.45 -15.62
CA GLN A 140 -2.41 12.19 -16.79
C GLN A 140 -1.53 13.43 -16.96
N ILE A 141 -1.06 13.65 -18.18
CA ILE A 141 -0.34 14.84 -18.59
C ILE A 141 -1.35 15.99 -18.70
#